data_b9dc2cea36f9262554d67bfc2c115fe8
#
_entry.id   b9dc2cea36f9262554d67bfc2c115fe8
#
_cell.length_a   1.000
_cell.length_b   1.000
_cell.length_c   1.000
_cell.angle_alpha   90.00
_cell.angle_beta   90.00
_cell.angle_gamma   90.00
#
_symmetry.space_group_name_H-M   'P 1'
#
loop_
_entity.id
_entity.type
_entity.pdbx_description
1 polymer ?
#
loop_
_entity_poly.entity_id
_entity_poly.type
_entity_poly.pdbx_seq_one_letter_code
_entity_poly.pdbx_strand_id
1 'polypeptide(L)'
;MTGFSKFTWRNPFTAIAAVGRWSTIVALLWGLTACGPATQISTEYQTVSPSPDGIGRVYLGREIAQTMGHQGAGWLDRPSRALQERPQAAIAALDLAPTDVVADIGAGTGYFARRIAPLVPQGKVLAVDIQPEMLAMLQAELEAKGIENVEPVLGQPDRPNLPPSSIDLALMVDAYHEFANPREVMESVVAALKPGGRVVLAEYRAENPLVMIKRLHKMSVAQVRREMAAVGLDWIKTDDSLPEQHLLFFQKQA
;
A
#
# COMPACT_ATOMS: atom_id res chain seq x y z
N MET A 1 0.50 12.65 -81.28
CA MET A 1 1.46 13.63 -81.89
C MET A 1 2.68 13.59 -80.96
N THR A 2 3.67 12.90 -81.44
CA THR A 2 5.04 13.30 -81.80
C THR A 2 5.86 13.72 -80.61
N GLY A 3 7.02 13.21 -80.30
CA GLY A 3 7.92 12.29 -80.94
C GLY A 3 9.31 12.44 -80.34
N PHE A 4 10.04 11.34 -80.28
CA PHE A 4 11.49 11.20 -80.43
C PHE A 4 12.44 12.24 -79.72
N SER A 5 13.51 11.83 -79.02
CA SER A 5 14.72 11.26 -79.64
C SER A 5 15.71 10.73 -78.56
N LYS A 6 16.26 9.58 -78.92
CA LYS A 6 17.43 8.94 -78.28
C LYS A 6 18.71 9.74 -78.59
N PHE A 7 19.69 9.73 -77.71
CA PHE A 7 21.08 9.82 -78.17
C PHE A 7 22.01 9.01 -77.20
N THR A 8 22.62 7.99 -77.76
CA THR A 8 23.72 7.21 -77.23
C THR A 8 25.04 7.83 -77.65
N TRP A 9 26.05 7.81 -76.72
CA TRP A 9 27.44 7.73 -77.18
C TRP A 9 28.36 7.01 -76.21
N ARG A 10 29.29 6.29 -76.74
CA ARG A 10 30.15 5.17 -76.30
C ARG A 10 31.39 5.65 -75.53
N ASN A 11 31.91 4.70 -74.71
CA ASN A 11 33.29 4.63 -74.17
C ASN A 11 34.37 4.79 -75.31
N PRO A 12 35.67 5.12 -74.98
CA PRO A 12 36.55 4.10 -74.42
C PRO A 12 37.78 4.57 -73.59
N PHE A 13 38.50 3.55 -73.09
CA PHE A 13 39.95 3.43 -72.73
C PHE A 13 40.40 3.91 -71.40
N THR A 14 41.00 3.14 -70.65
CA THR A 14 42.10 2.21 -70.37
C THR A 14 42.78 2.56 -69.05
N ALA A 15 42.83 1.55 -68.20
CA ALA A 15 43.82 1.09 -67.24
C ALA A 15 44.96 2.04 -66.79
N ILE A 16 45.11 2.08 -65.46
CA ILE A 16 46.45 1.87 -64.78
C ILE A 16 46.18 1.39 -63.33
N ALA A 17 46.79 0.30 -62.98
CA ALA A 17 46.81 -0.29 -61.63
C ALA A 17 47.68 0.52 -60.66
N ALA A 18 47.13 0.79 -59.48
CA ALA A 18 47.97 1.19 -58.36
C ALA A 18 47.45 0.44 -57.10
N VAL A 19 48.29 -0.42 -56.59
CA VAL A 19 48.08 -1.18 -55.35
C VAL A 19 48.21 -0.21 -54.18
N GLY A 20 47.11 0.09 -53.55
CA GLY A 20 47.07 0.89 -52.30
C GLY A 20 46.41 0.08 -51.22
N ARG A 21 47.22 -0.40 -50.25
CA ARG A 21 46.74 -1.08 -49.03
C ARG A 21 45.83 -0.15 -48.23
N TRP A 22 44.53 -0.43 -48.26
CA TRP A 22 43.59 0.22 -47.37
C TRP A 22 43.48 -0.57 -46.08
N SER A 23 44.06 -0.04 -45.02
CA SER A 23 43.82 -0.53 -43.66
C SER A 23 42.43 -0.13 -43.24
N THR A 24 41.53 -1.11 -43.20
CA THR A 24 40.17 -0.94 -42.65
C THR A 24 40.28 -0.81 -41.13
N ILE A 25 40.20 0.41 -40.61
CA ILE A 25 39.96 0.69 -39.19
C ILE A 25 38.50 0.38 -38.93
N VAL A 26 38.24 -0.81 -38.36
CA VAL A 26 36.94 -1.14 -37.79
C VAL A 26 36.87 -0.42 -36.44
N ALA A 27 36.20 0.72 -36.41
CA ALA A 27 35.83 1.36 -35.16
C ALA A 27 34.74 0.54 -34.49
N LEU A 28 35.12 -0.31 -33.53
CA LEU A 28 34.17 -0.92 -32.59
C LEU A 28 33.62 0.20 -31.70
N LEU A 29 32.44 0.67 -32.04
CA LEU A 29 31.59 1.45 -31.13
C LEU A 29 31.10 0.49 -30.04
N TRP A 30 31.83 0.43 -28.94
CA TRP A 30 31.31 -0.13 -27.69
C TRP A 30 30.24 0.83 -27.16
N GLY A 31 28.97 0.53 -27.44
CA GLY A 31 27.85 1.15 -26.75
C GLY A 31 27.92 0.75 -25.27
N LEU A 32 28.49 1.65 -24.45
CA LEU A 32 28.32 1.60 -23.01
C LEU A 32 26.86 1.88 -22.67
N THR A 33 26.01 0.85 -22.71
CA THR A 33 24.75 0.88 -21.98
C THR A 33 25.13 0.86 -20.50
N ALA A 34 25.28 2.05 -19.92
CA ALA A 34 25.33 2.22 -18.49
C ALA A 34 23.95 1.85 -17.91
N CYS A 35 23.71 0.55 -17.78
CA CYS A 35 22.68 0.04 -16.89
C CYS A 35 23.21 0.33 -15.49
N GLY A 36 22.83 1.49 -14.91
CA GLY A 36 23.08 1.75 -13.51
C GLY A 36 22.48 0.57 -12.69
N PRO A 37 23.12 0.15 -11.60
CA PRO A 37 22.55 -0.91 -10.79
C PRO A 37 21.16 -0.46 -10.36
N ALA A 38 20.13 -1.19 -10.79
CA ALA A 38 18.81 -1.07 -10.22
C ALA A 38 19.00 -1.28 -8.71
N THR A 39 18.74 -0.24 -7.92
CA THR A 39 18.82 -0.34 -6.47
C THR A 39 17.84 -1.42 -6.07
N GLN A 40 18.32 -2.62 -5.78
CA GLN A 40 17.51 -3.68 -5.22
C GLN A 40 17.06 -3.19 -3.85
N ILE A 41 15.79 -2.82 -3.73
CA ILE A 41 15.20 -2.45 -2.46
C ILE A 41 15.18 -3.74 -1.65
N SER A 42 16.05 -3.81 -0.64
CA SER A 42 16.09 -4.95 0.28
C SER A 42 14.70 -5.13 0.92
N THR A 43 14.21 -6.37 0.96
CA THR A 43 13.00 -6.72 1.73
C THR A 43 13.30 -6.79 3.23
N GLU A 44 14.56 -6.64 3.61
CA GLU A 44 15.01 -6.59 5.00
C GLU A 44 14.83 -5.20 5.58
N TYR A 45 14.61 -5.15 6.89
CA TYR A 45 14.57 -3.91 7.64
C TYR A 45 15.96 -3.26 7.71
N GLN A 46 15.99 -1.95 7.62
CA GLN A 46 17.18 -1.16 7.86
C GLN A 46 17.01 -0.34 9.15
N THR A 47 18.09 -0.12 9.86
CA THR A 47 18.11 0.74 11.05
C THR A 47 18.80 2.06 10.70
N VAL A 48 18.18 3.17 11.06
CA VAL A 48 18.69 4.54 10.89
C VAL A 48 18.54 5.30 12.20
N SER A 49 19.18 6.46 12.31
CA SER A 49 18.84 7.37 13.41
C SER A 49 17.38 7.82 13.26
N PRO A 50 16.55 7.65 14.33
CA PRO A 50 15.14 7.96 14.21
C PRO A 50 14.91 9.45 13.95
N SER A 51 13.99 9.75 13.04
CA SER A 51 13.46 11.11 12.90
C SER A 51 12.53 11.42 14.09
N PRO A 52 12.19 12.70 14.35
CA PRO A 52 11.39 13.07 15.53
C PRO A 52 10.05 12.35 15.69
N ASP A 53 9.55 11.76 14.60
CA ASP A 53 8.24 11.12 14.50
C ASP A 53 8.36 9.65 14.05
N GLY A 54 9.58 9.13 13.99
CA GLY A 54 9.90 7.78 13.53
C GLY A 54 10.51 6.92 14.62
N ILE A 55 10.55 5.61 14.37
CA ILE A 55 11.19 4.63 15.27
C ILE A 55 12.61 4.25 14.83
N GLY A 56 13.14 4.89 13.77
CA GLY A 56 14.47 4.56 13.21
C GLY A 56 14.53 3.21 12.50
N ARG A 57 13.39 2.59 12.22
CA ARG A 57 13.28 1.36 11.44
C ARG A 57 12.71 1.67 10.07
N VAL A 58 13.39 1.20 9.02
CA VAL A 58 13.01 1.45 7.62
C VAL A 58 12.59 0.15 6.98
N TYR A 59 11.42 0.15 6.32
CA TYR A 59 10.90 -0.97 5.53
C TYR A 59 10.64 -0.52 4.08
N LEU A 60 11.25 -1.19 3.12
CA LEU A 60 11.13 -0.90 1.68
C LEU A 60 11.28 0.59 1.33
N GLY A 61 12.21 1.29 2.03
CA GLY A 61 12.54 2.70 1.80
C GLY A 61 11.69 3.70 2.60
N ARG A 62 10.75 3.27 3.43
CA ARG A 62 9.95 4.10 4.33
C ARG A 62 10.40 3.93 5.78
N GLU A 63 10.73 5.01 6.46
CA GLU A 63 10.85 5.00 7.91
C GLU A 63 9.46 4.83 8.55
N ILE A 64 9.36 3.91 9.51
CA ILE A 64 8.11 3.61 10.22
C ILE A 64 7.82 4.71 11.22
N ALA A 65 6.56 5.17 11.26
CA ALA A 65 6.12 6.16 12.22
C ALA A 65 6.07 5.61 13.65
N GLN A 66 6.20 6.49 14.62
CA GLN A 66 5.98 6.16 16.01
C GLN A 66 4.50 5.90 16.26
N THR A 67 4.16 4.79 16.93
CA THR A 67 2.79 4.43 17.29
C THR A 67 2.16 5.47 18.21
N MET A 68 0.94 5.89 17.89
CA MET A 68 0.15 6.76 18.75
C MET A 68 -0.28 6.01 20.01
N GLY A 69 0.14 6.49 21.17
CA GLY A 69 -0.27 5.90 22.45
C GLY A 69 -1.76 6.14 22.78
N HIS A 70 -2.32 5.31 23.64
CA HIS A 70 -3.72 5.40 24.09
C HIS A 70 -4.11 6.76 24.69
N GLN A 71 -3.16 7.57 25.17
CA GLN A 71 -3.41 8.94 25.61
C GLN A 71 -3.93 9.82 24.46
N GLY A 72 -3.66 9.44 23.21
CA GLY A 72 -4.18 10.07 21.99
C GLY A 72 -5.60 9.62 21.59
N ALA A 73 -6.25 8.72 22.34
CA ALA A 73 -7.54 8.11 21.98
C ALA A 73 -8.62 9.15 21.63
N GLY A 74 -8.64 10.30 22.33
CA GLY A 74 -9.59 11.39 22.03
C GLY A 74 -9.49 11.95 20.61
N TRP A 75 -8.34 11.81 19.95
CA TRP A 75 -8.19 12.19 18.56
C TRP A 75 -9.01 11.28 17.63
N LEU A 76 -9.11 9.99 17.94
CA LEU A 76 -9.82 9.00 17.13
C LEU A 76 -11.33 9.26 17.08
N ASP A 77 -11.91 9.79 18.16
CA ASP A 77 -13.34 10.05 18.27
C ASP A 77 -13.68 11.55 18.13
N ARG A 78 -12.76 12.40 17.63
CA ARG A 78 -12.99 13.83 17.46
C ARG A 78 -14.18 14.12 16.55
N PRO A 79 -15.04 15.09 16.85
CA PRO A 79 -16.24 15.40 16.04
C PRO A 79 -15.92 15.80 14.59
N SER A 80 -14.78 16.47 14.36
CA SER A 80 -14.35 16.90 13.02
C SER A 80 -14.02 15.73 12.07
N ARG A 81 -13.76 14.52 12.60
CA ARG A 81 -13.42 13.31 11.83
C ARG A 81 -14.46 13.01 10.75
N ALA A 82 -15.74 13.18 11.09
CA ALA A 82 -16.85 12.92 10.16
C ALA A 82 -16.77 13.76 8.88
N LEU A 83 -16.30 15.02 8.98
CA LEU A 83 -16.15 15.93 7.84
C LEU A 83 -14.81 15.75 7.13
N GLN A 84 -13.73 15.55 7.88
CA GLN A 84 -12.37 15.46 7.36
C GLN A 84 -12.09 14.13 6.65
N GLU A 85 -12.57 13.02 7.20
CA GLU A 85 -12.26 11.69 6.70
C GLU A 85 -13.45 11.00 6.01
N ARG A 86 -14.69 11.47 6.24
CA ARG A 86 -15.92 10.90 5.68
C ARG A 86 -16.03 9.37 5.90
N PRO A 87 -15.96 8.89 7.15
CA PRO A 87 -15.85 7.46 7.47
C PRO A 87 -17.03 6.63 6.93
N GLN A 88 -18.22 7.20 6.79
CA GLN A 88 -19.38 6.53 6.18
C GLN A 88 -19.14 6.23 4.69
N ALA A 89 -18.48 7.13 3.97
CA ALA A 89 -18.12 6.89 2.57
C ALA A 89 -17.05 5.80 2.47
N ALA A 90 -16.04 5.82 3.37
CA ALA A 90 -15.04 4.77 3.45
C ALA A 90 -15.69 3.38 3.69
N ILE A 91 -16.60 3.29 4.68
CA ILE A 91 -17.30 2.05 5.02
C ILE A 91 -18.19 1.58 3.85
N ALA A 92 -18.93 2.49 3.21
CA ALA A 92 -19.76 2.13 2.05
C ALA A 92 -18.94 1.56 0.88
N ALA A 93 -17.70 2.04 0.69
CA ALA A 93 -16.81 1.56 -0.35
C ALA A 93 -16.26 0.14 -0.08
N LEU A 94 -16.37 -0.38 1.15
CA LEU A 94 -15.92 -1.73 1.50
C LEU A 94 -16.77 -2.82 0.84
N ASP A 95 -18.01 -2.52 0.46
CA ASP A 95 -18.96 -3.45 -0.16
C ASP A 95 -19.07 -4.76 0.64
N LEU A 96 -19.55 -4.62 1.88
CA LEU A 96 -19.63 -5.70 2.86
C LEU A 96 -20.88 -6.55 2.65
N ALA A 97 -20.73 -7.88 2.68
CA ALA A 97 -21.84 -8.80 2.81
C ALA A 97 -22.29 -8.92 4.29
N PRO A 98 -23.58 -9.15 4.55
CA PRO A 98 -24.09 -9.31 5.92
C PRO A 98 -23.43 -10.43 6.73
N THR A 99 -22.78 -11.37 6.07
CA THR A 99 -22.12 -12.55 6.66
C THR A 99 -20.60 -12.39 6.80
N ASP A 100 -20.02 -11.24 6.37
CA ASP A 100 -18.59 -11.05 6.37
C ASP A 100 -18.01 -11.03 7.80
N VAL A 101 -16.85 -11.62 7.94
CA VAL A 101 -15.98 -11.46 9.10
C VAL A 101 -14.95 -10.42 8.76
N VAL A 102 -15.04 -9.26 9.39
CA VAL A 102 -14.14 -8.11 9.15
C VAL A 102 -13.14 -7.99 10.28
N ALA A 103 -11.85 -7.92 9.95
CA ALA A 103 -10.81 -7.55 10.92
C ALA A 103 -10.49 -6.06 10.79
N ASP A 104 -10.77 -5.28 11.82
CA ASP A 104 -10.34 -3.87 11.96
C ASP A 104 -9.01 -3.86 12.72
N ILE A 105 -7.89 -3.63 12.02
CA ILE A 105 -6.52 -3.80 12.57
C ILE A 105 -5.91 -2.43 12.87
N GLY A 106 -5.55 -2.22 14.15
CA GLY A 106 -5.30 -0.90 14.71
C GLY A 106 -6.61 -0.20 15.03
N ALA A 107 -7.56 -0.96 15.61
CA ALA A 107 -8.93 -0.50 15.82
C ALA A 107 -9.06 0.67 16.80
N GLY A 108 -8.07 0.87 17.69
CA GLY A 108 -8.11 1.89 18.73
C GLY A 108 -9.36 1.76 19.60
N THR A 109 -10.10 2.86 19.73
CA THR A 109 -11.39 2.91 20.45
C THR A 109 -12.55 2.23 19.73
N GLY A 110 -12.31 1.58 18.56
CA GLY A 110 -13.31 0.90 17.77
C GLY A 110 -14.20 1.83 16.94
N TYR A 111 -13.68 2.97 16.54
CA TYR A 111 -14.45 3.93 15.75
C TYR A 111 -15.06 3.33 14.47
N PHE A 112 -14.28 2.56 13.72
CA PHE A 112 -14.74 1.85 12.51
C PHE A 112 -15.47 0.56 12.88
N ALA A 113 -14.93 -0.26 13.78
CA ALA A 113 -15.54 -1.51 14.21
C ALA A 113 -17.01 -1.36 14.61
N ARG A 114 -17.33 -0.37 15.45
CA ARG A 114 -18.72 -0.07 15.88
C ARG A 114 -19.66 0.36 14.75
N ARG A 115 -19.14 0.96 13.68
CA ARG A 115 -19.91 1.39 12.52
C ARG A 115 -20.09 0.30 11.47
N ILE A 116 -19.17 -0.63 11.42
CA ILE A 116 -19.21 -1.81 10.55
C ILE A 116 -20.16 -2.87 11.13
N ALA A 117 -20.18 -3.05 12.44
CA ALA A 117 -20.98 -4.07 13.13
C ALA A 117 -22.43 -4.20 12.64
N PRO A 118 -23.23 -3.11 12.50
CA PRO A 118 -24.60 -3.23 12.00
C PRO A 118 -24.73 -3.63 10.52
N LEU A 119 -23.64 -3.57 9.75
CA LEU A 119 -23.61 -3.96 8.34
C LEU A 119 -23.32 -5.46 8.15
N VAL A 120 -22.77 -6.11 9.18
CA VAL A 120 -22.45 -7.55 9.18
C VAL A 120 -23.21 -8.29 10.30
N PRO A 121 -24.56 -8.24 10.31
CA PRO A 121 -25.36 -8.78 11.42
C PRO A 121 -25.34 -10.30 11.53
N GLN A 122 -24.91 -11.01 10.50
CA GLN A 122 -24.73 -12.48 10.47
C GLN A 122 -23.24 -12.86 10.50
N GLY A 123 -22.36 -11.89 10.40
CA GLY A 123 -20.92 -12.00 10.56
C GLY A 123 -20.46 -11.38 11.88
N LYS A 124 -19.24 -10.90 11.91
CA LYS A 124 -18.69 -10.18 13.07
C LYS A 124 -17.54 -9.26 12.69
N VAL A 125 -17.16 -8.39 13.61
CA VAL A 125 -15.96 -7.58 13.50
C VAL A 125 -14.95 -8.04 14.57
N LEU A 126 -13.74 -8.37 14.14
CA LEU A 126 -12.58 -8.64 15.01
C LEU A 126 -11.79 -7.33 15.12
N ALA A 127 -11.93 -6.63 16.24
CA ALA A 127 -11.29 -5.34 16.48
C ALA A 127 -9.93 -5.58 17.14
N VAL A 128 -8.86 -5.51 16.34
CA VAL A 128 -7.49 -5.83 16.76
C VAL A 128 -6.74 -4.58 17.14
N ASP A 129 -6.15 -4.55 18.32
CA ASP A 129 -5.20 -3.51 18.74
C ASP A 129 -4.09 -4.13 19.58
N ILE A 130 -2.90 -3.51 19.59
CA ILE A 130 -1.76 -3.96 20.41
C ILE A 130 -1.78 -3.35 21.81
N GLN A 131 -2.61 -2.34 22.04
CA GLN A 131 -2.71 -1.61 23.30
C GLN A 131 -3.93 -2.10 24.09
N PRO A 132 -3.76 -2.79 25.20
CA PRO A 132 -4.89 -3.27 26.01
C PRO A 132 -5.78 -2.14 26.53
N GLU A 133 -5.22 -0.93 26.72
CA GLU A 133 -5.99 0.25 27.13
C GLU A 133 -6.97 0.70 26.03
N MET A 134 -6.59 0.62 24.76
CA MET A 134 -7.50 0.89 23.64
C MET A 134 -8.65 -0.12 23.61
N LEU A 135 -8.34 -1.40 23.78
CA LEU A 135 -9.36 -2.45 23.82
C LEU A 135 -10.28 -2.33 25.03
N ALA A 136 -9.78 -1.86 26.16
CA ALA A 136 -10.62 -1.58 27.34
C ALA A 136 -11.62 -0.44 27.07
N MET A 137 -11.17 0.63 26.39
CA MET A 137 -12.06 1.73 25.93
C MET A 137 -13.09 1.23 24.93
N LEU A 138 -12.66 0.42 23.95
CA LEU A 138 -13.57 -0.23 22.99
C LEU A 138 -14.62 -1.06 23.72
N GLN A 139 -14.21 -1.94 24.64
CA GLN A 139 -15.13 -2.81 25.37
C GLN A 139 -16.21 -2.01 26.11
N ALA A 140 -15.81 -0.93 26.80
CA ALA A 140 -16.76 -0.05 27.48
C ALA A 140 -17.78 0.61 26.50
N GLU A 141 -17.33 1.01 25.31
CA GLU A 141 -18.20 1.56 24.27
C GLU A 141 -19.16 0.51 23.68
N LEU A 142 -18.72 -0.75 23.52
CA LEU A 142 -19.57 -1.84 23.06
C LEU A 142 -20.69 -2.15 24.06
N GLU A 143 -20.35 -2.23 25.35
CA GLU A 143 -21.30 -2.46 26.44
C GLU A 143 -22.33 -1.32 26.53
N ALA A 144 -21.85 -0.06 26.50
CA ALA A 144 -22.72 1.11 26.59
C ALA A 144 -23.72 1.20 25.42
N LYS A 145 -23.39 0.64 24.25
CA LYS A 145 -24.22 0.68 23.03
C LYS A 145 -24.94 -0.65 22.72
N GLY A 146 -24.75 -1.69 23.51
CA GLY A 146 -25.34 -3.00 23.29
C GLY A 146 -24.90 -3.64 21.96
N ILE A 147 -23.62 -3.46 21.56
CA ILE A 147 -23.05 -4.07 20.34
C ILE A 147 -22.44 -5.41 20.70
N GLU A 148 -22.98 -6.49 20.16
CA GLU A 148 -22.61 -7.86 20.54
C GLU A 148 -21.72 -8.57 19.49
N ASN A 149 -21.69 -8.08 18.25
CA ASN A 149 -20.94 -8.73 17.16
C ASN A 149 -19.60 -8.05 16.85
N VAL A 150 -19.03 -7.35 17.81
CA VAL A 150 -17.64 -6.86 17.79
C VAL A 150 -16.86 -7.57 18.88
N GLU A 151 -15.75 -8.18 18.51
CA GLU A 151 -14.88 -8.97 19.38
C GLU A 151 -13.51 -8.27 19.49
N PRO A 152 -13.14 -7.72 20.65
CA PRO A 152 -11.80 -7.18 20.87
C PRO A 152 -10.75 -8.28 20.84
N VAL A 153 -9.66 -8.07 20.10
CA VAL A 153 -8.54 -9.00 19.96
C VAL A 153 -7.23 -8.31 20.29
N LEU A 154 -6.52 -8.80 21.31
CA LEU A 154 -5.20 -8.29 21.62
C LEU A 154 -4.17 -8.83 20.62
N GLY A 155 -3.68 -7.94 19.75
CA GLY A 155 -2.60 -8.21 18.81
C GLY A 155 -1.23 -8.19 19.46
N GLN A 156 -0.22 -8.50 18.67
CA GLN A 156 1.19 -8.35 19.03
C GLN A 156 1.88 -7.48 17.99
N PRO A 157 3.06 -6.92 18.28
CA PRO A 157 3.77 -6.05 17.33
C PRO A 157 4.12 -6.69 15.97
N ASP A 158 4.09 -8.01 15.89
CA ASP A 158 4.44 -8.80 14.72
C ASP A 158 3.27 -9.62 14.14
N ARG A 159 2.10 -9.65 14.80
CA ARG A 159 0.93 -10.42 14.34
C ARG A 159 -0.39 -9.96 14.97
N PRO A 160 -1.50 -10.02 14.23
CA PRO A 160 -2.82 -9.62 14.72
C PRO A 160 -3.52 -10.70 15.57
N ASN A 161 -2.91 -11.87 15.78
CA ASN A 161 -3.49 -13.02 16.49
C ASN A 161 -4.84 -13.51 15.92
N LEU A 162 -5.00 -13.44 14.60
CA LEU A 162 -6.20 -13.94 13.91
C LEU A 162 -6.00 -15.39 13.47
N PRO A 163 -7.05 -16.25 13.55
CA PRO A 163 -6.98 -17.61 13.04
C PRO A 163 -6.76 -17.63 11.51
N PRO A 164 -6.07 -18.64 10.96
CA PRO A 164 -5.93 -18.79 9.52
C PRO A 164 -7.30 -18.95 8.80
N SER A 165 -7.42 -18.37 7.61
CA SER A 165 -8.60 -18.47 6.73
C SER A 165 -9.92 -18.14 7.45
N SER A 166 -9.93 -17.15 8.31
CA SER A 166 -11.06 -16.78 9.17
C SER A 166 -11.76 -15.48 8.79
N ILE A 167 -11.10 -14.61 8.03
CA ILE A 167 -11.63 -13.28 7.71
C ILE A 167 -11.87 -13.08 6.22
N ASP A 168 -12.91 -12.33 5.88
CA ASP A 168 -13.27 -11.96 4.51
C ASP A 168 -12.62 -10.65 4.10
N LEU A 169 -12.42 -9.73 5.07
CA LEU A 169 -11.80 -8.43 4.87
C LEU A 169 -10.96 -8.03 6.07
N ALA A 170 -9.75 -7.54 5.80
CA ALA A 170 -8.93 -6.80 6.75
C ALA A 170 -8.95 -5.31 6.40
N LEU A 171 -9.31 -4.47 7.37
CA LEU A 171 -9.32 -3.02 7.27
C LEU A 171 -8.23 -2.43 8.15
N MET A 172 -7.49 -1.47 7.64
CA MET A 172 -6.53 -0.64 8.42
C MET A 172 -6.81 0.82 8.08
N VAL A 173 -7.13 1.63 9.11
CA VAL A 173 -7.42 3.04 8.93
C VAL A 173 -6.44 3.89 9.72
N ASP A 174 -5.56 4.60 9.02
CA ASP A 174 -4.50 5.42 9.60
C ASP A 174 -3.67 4.67 10.68
N ALA A 175 -3.38 3.40 10.39
CA ALA A 175 -2.72 2.52 11.34
C ALA A 175 -1.49 1.81 10.75
N TYR A 176 -1.54 1.41 9.48
CA TYR A 176 -0.48 0.59 8.87
C TYR A 176 0.88 1.29 8.88
N HIS A 177 0.92 2.60 8.71
CA HIS A 177 2.17 3.36 8.73
C HIS A 177 2.91 3.32 10.08
N GLU A 178 2.22 2.92 11.16
CA GLU A 178 2.76 2.78 12.53
C GLU A 178 3.21 1.34 12.86
N PHE A 179 2.95 0.35 12.00
CA PHE A 179 3.33 -1.04 12.30
C PHE A 179 4.85 -1.19 12.37
N ALA A 180 5.35 -1.56 13.56
CA ALA A 180 6.78 -1.74 13.79
C ALA A 180 7.35 -2.92 12.98
N ASN A 181 6.54 -3.92 12.66
CA ASN A 181 6.87 -5.11 11.87
C ASN A 181 5.84 -5.29 10.74
N PRO A 182 5.75 -4.34 9.75
CA PRO A 182 4.69 -4.35 8.76
C PRO A 182 4.66 -5.62 7.90
N ARG A 183 5.82 -6.19 7.59
CA ARG A 183 5.90 -7.43 6.81
C ARG A 183 5.28 -8.60 7.56
N GLU A 184 5.71 -8.84 8.78
CA GLU A 184 5.28 -9.97 9.62
C GLU A 184 3.78 -9.88 9.93
N VAL A 185 3.30 -8.67 10.27
CA VAL A 185 1.87 -8.42 10.47
C VAL A 185 1.09 -8.74 9.21
N MET A 186 1.52 -8.25 8.04
CA MET A 186 0.80 -8.47 6.80
C MET A 186 0.87 -9.91 6.29
N GLU A 187 1.99 -10.62 6.48
CA GLU A 187 2.07 -12.07 6.22
C GLU A 187 1.04 -12.83 7.07
N SER A 188 0.90 -12.46 8.35
CA SER A 188 -0.11 -13.04 9.25
C SER A 188 -1.54 -12.67 8.83
N VAL A 189 -1.79 -11.42 8.39
CA VAL A 189 -3.07 -11.00 7.82
C VAL A 189 -3.42 -11.83 6.57
N VAL A 190 -2.48 -11.99 5.64
CA VAL A 190 -2.67 -12.80 4.42
C VAL A 190 -3.00 -14.25 4.78
N ALA A 191 -2.35 -14.82 5.80
CA ALA A 191 -2.68 -16.16 6.28
C ALA A 191 -4.11 -16.24 6.87
N ALA A 192 -4.57 -15.18 7.55
CA ALA A 192 -5.91 -15.11 8.13
C ALA A 192 -7.03 -14.88 7.09
N LEU A 193 -6.71 -14.32 5.91
CA LEU A 193 -7.67 -14.13 4.84
C LEU A 193 -8.14 -15.47 4.26
N LYS A 194 -9.45 -15.59 4.07
CA LYS A 194 -10.06 -16.64 3.25
C LYS A 194 -9.61 -16.54 1.80
N PRO A 195 -9.75 -17.57 0.96
CA PRO A 195 -9.57 -17.46 -0.49
C PRO A 195 -10.44 -16.33 -1.06
N GLY A 196 -9.86 -15.43 -1.84
CA GLY A 196 -10.55 -14.25 -2.36
C GLY A 196 -10.78 -13.12 -1.36
N GLY A 197 -10.31 -13.27 -0.13
CA GLY A 197 -10.38 -12.23 0.91
C GLY A 197 -9.61 -10.97 0.53
N ARG A 198 -10.04 -9.84 1.08
CA ARG A 198 -9.58 -8.50 0.70
C ARG A 198 -8.84 -7.80 1.84
N VAL A 199 -7.90 -6.94 1.46
CA VAL A 199 -7.27 -5.96 2.36
C VAL A 199 -7.63 -4.58 1.87
N VAL A 200 -8.04 -3.70 2.78
CA VAL A 200 -8.31 -2.28 2.49
C VAL A 200 -7.52 -1.42 3.47
N LEU A 201 -6.73 -0.51 2.92
CA LEU A 201 -6.03 0.50 3.70
C LEU A 201 -6.64 1.88 3.41
N ALA A 202 -6.98 2.61 4.47
CA ALA A 202 -7.26 4.04 4.42
C ALA A 202 -6.05 4.76 5.01
N GLU A 203 -5.33 5.54 4.20
CA GLU A 203 -4.11 6.22 4.63
C GLU A 203 -4.11 7.67 4.14
N TYR A 204 -3.62 8.59 4.97
CA TYR A 204 -3.47 10.00 4.57
C TYR A 204 -2.52 10.14 3.39
N ARG A 205 -2.88 10.99 2.43
CA ARG A 205 -2.17 11.18 1.16
C ARG A 205 -0.81 11.84 1.35
N ALA A 206 0.27 11.10 1.15
CA ALA A 206 1.61 11.67 1.14
C ALA A 206 1.85 12.56 -0.09
N GLU A 207 1.14 12.33 -1.18
CA GLU A 207 1.22 13.12 -2.43
C GLU A 207 0.62 14.53 -2.29
N ASN A 208 -0.25 14.72 -1.29
CA ASN A 208 -0.88 16.03 -1.08
C ASN A 208 -0.20 16.80 0.06
N PRO A 209 0.56 17.87 -0.26
CA PRO A 209 1.22 18.69 0.77
C PRO A 209 0.24 19.48 1.65
N LEU A 210 -1.03 19.64 1.23
CA LEU A 210 -2.05 20.37 1.97
C LEU A 210 -2.70 19.52 3.07
N VAL A 211 -2.49 18.22 3.08
CA VAL A 211 -2.93 17.35 4.20
C VAL A 211 -2.01 17.59 5.39
N MET A 212 -2.56 18.23 6.43
CA MET A 212 -1.82 18.72 7.62
C MET A 212 -1.60 17.63 8.65
N ILE A 213 -1.09 16.48 8.21
CA ILE A 213 -0.70 15.33 9.03
C ILE A 213 0.82 15.22 9.00
N LYS A 214 1.43 14.76 10.07
CA LYS A 214 2.87 14.54 10.17
C LYS A 214 3.37 13.63 9.04
N ARG A 215 4.59 13.90 8.55
CA ARG A 215 5.12 13.28 7.33
C ARG A 215 5.12 11.76 7.35
N LEU A 216 5.51 11.13 8.46
CA LEU A 216 5.58 9.67 8.56
C LEU A 216 4.21 9.00 8.76
N HIS A 217 3.17 9.77 9.17
CA HIS A 217 1.79 9.31 9.27
C HIS A 217 1.00 9.50 7.97
N LYS A 218 1.70 9.67 6.85
CA LYS A 218 1.12 9.69 5.49
C LYS A 218 1.79 8.67 4.62
N MET A 219 1.03 8.01 3.76
CA MET A 219 1.59 7.05 2.81
C MET A 219 1.22 7.40 1.38
N SER A 220 2.16 7.19 0.46
CA SER A 220 1.87 7.29 -0.96
C SER A 220 1.27 5.98 -1.50
N VAL A 221 0.42 6.09 -2.52
CA VAL A 221 -0.10 4.92 -3.25
C VAL A 221 1.02 3.99 -3.71
N ALA A 222 2.11 4.57 -4.23
CA ALA A 222 3.26 3.80 -4.72
C ALA A 222 3.94 3.00 -3.60
N GLN A 223 4.07 3.58 -2.40
CA GLN A 223 4.68 2.91 -1.25
C GLN A 223 3.79 1.78 -0.74
N VAL A 224 2.48 2.05 -0.52
CA VAL A 224 1.54 1.01 -0.06
C VAL A 224 1.50 -0.16 -1.03
N ARG A 225 1.39 0.10 -2.34
CA ARG A 225 1.39 -0.96 -3.37
C ARG A 225 2.66 -1.81 -3.34
N ARG A 226 3.82 -1.19 -3.13
CA ARG A 226 5.10 -1.90 -3.01
C ARG A 226 5.12 -2.83 -1.80
N GLU A 227 4.67 -2.33 -0.64
CA GLU A 227 4.65 -3.09 0.60
C GLU A 227 3.63 -4.24 0.56
N MET A 228 2.45 -4.03 -0.02
CA MET A 228 1.43 -5.08 -0.18
C MET A 228 1.85 -6.15 -1.20
N ALA A 229 2.49 -5.77 -2.30
CA ALA A 229 3.02 -6.71 -3.29
C ALA A 229 4.12 -7.61 -2.69
N ALA A 230 4.91 -7.10 -1.74
CA ALA A 230 5.97 -7.86 -1.06
C ALA A 230 5.42 -9.02 -0.20
N VAL A 231 4.14 -9.00 0.16
CA VAL A 231 3.46 -10.06 0.92
C VAL A 231 2.44 -10.83 0.07
N GLY A 232 2.49 -10.71 -1.26
CA GLY A 232 1.66 -11.49 -2.19
C GLY A 232 0.21 -11.03 -2.30
N LEU A 233 -0.04 -9.74 -2.08
CA LEU A 233 -1.36 -9.13 -2.30
C LEU A 233 -1.39 -8.40 -3.65
N ASP A 234 -2.42 -8.69 -4.46
CA ASP A 234 -2.66 -8.02 -5.73
C ASP A 234 -3.43 -6.72 -5.52
N TRP A 235 -2.94 -5.64 -6.11
CA TRP A 235 -3.65 -4.37 -6.12
C TRP A 235 -4.86 -4.43 -7.07
N ILE A 236 -6.03 -4.02 -6.56
CA ILE A 236 -7.28 -4.00 -7.31
C ILE A 236 -7.61 -2.59 -7.79
N LYS A 237 -7.69 -1.63 -6.85
CA LYS A 237 -8.02 -0.23 -7.15
C LYS A 237 -7.55 0.70 -6.05
N THR A 238 -7.48 1.97 -6.38
CA THR A 238 -7.41 3.08 -5.41
C THR A 238 -8.66 3.92 -5.60
N ASP A 239 -9.33 4.25 -4.50
CA ASP A 239 -10.47 5.17 -4.47
C ASP A 239 -10.03 6.46 -3.77
N ASP A 240 -10.10 7.55 -4.51
CA ASP A 240 -9.68 8.89 -4.08
C ASP A 240 -10.88 9.80 -3.71
N SER A 241 -12.03 9.22 -3.42
CA SER A 241 -13.26 9.96 -3.08
C SER A 241 -13.23 10.62 -1.70
N LEU A 242 -12.34 10.14 -0.81
CA LEU A 242 -12.16 10.75 0.51
C LEU A 242 -11.34 12.04 0.44
N PRO A 243 -11.63 13.03 1.31
CA PRO A 243 -10.97 14.35 1.23
C PRO A 243 -9.45 14.31 1.42
N GLU A 244 -8.97 13.55 2.41
CA GLU A 244 -7.56 13.57 2.86
C GLU A 244 -6.86 12.23 2.72
N GLN A 245 -7.61 11.13 2.54
CA GLN A 245 -7.11 9.77 2.50
C GLN A 245 -7.27 9.13 1.13
N HIS A 246 -6.46 8.09 0.87
CA HIS A 246 -6.73 7.09 -0.16
C HIS A 246 -7.42 5.88 0.47
N LEU A 247 -8.34 5.25 -0.27
CA LEU A 247 -8.72 3.87 -0.01
C LEU A 247 -8.01 2.96 -1.02
N LEU A 248 -7.14 2.08 -0.56
CA LEU A 248 -6.39 1.17 -1.40
C LEU A 248 -6.90 -0.26 -1.18
N PHE A 249 -7.36 -0.89 -2.24
CA PHE A 249 -7.95 -2.22 -2.23
C PHE A 249 -6.99 -3.24 -2.81
N PHE A 250 -6.79 -4.31 -2.05
CA PHE A 250 -5.96 -5.45 -2.43
C PHE A 250 -6.72 -6.75 -2.24
N GLN A 251 -6.28 -7.81 -2.92
CA GLN A 251 -6.86 -9.14 -2.82
C GLN A 251 -5.76 -10.18 -2.64
N LYS A 252 -6.05 -11.20 -1.83
CA LYS A 252 -5.20 -12.37 -1.70
C LYS A 252 -5.23 -13.16 -3.00
N GLN A 253 -4.06 -13.52 -3.52
CA GLN A 253 -3.94 -14.44 -4.64
C GLN A 253 -4.63 -15.77 -4.33
N ALA A 254 -5.30 -16.35 -5.34
CA ALA A 254 -6.03 -17.61 -5.21
C ALA A 254 -5.08 -18.79 -5.01
#